data_e282805b6169fce658cdb867e0fff24a
#
_entry.id   e282805b6169fce658cdb867e0fff24a
#
_cell.length_a   1.000
_cell.length_b   1.000
_cell.length_c   1.000
_cell.angle_alpha   90.00
_cell.angle_beta   90.00
_cell.angle_gamma   90.00
#
_symmetry.space_group_name_H-M   'P 1'
#
loop_
_entity.id
_entity.type
_entity.pdbx_description
1 polymer ?
#
loop_
_entity_poly.entity_id
_entity_poly.type
_entity_poly.pdbx_seq_one_letter_code
_entity_poly.pdbx_strand_id
1 'polypeptide(L)'
;MIPRPGETAGAWWGATAAVEAREQAAAQRGYATEFDVGTYFLHDVPQDVLRAGPEQPREEAETVFGEPCRFERWPDIPIHVLAGRDDRFFPIEFQRRVARERLGKEVEEISGGHLVGSSNPKGLTERLLAYEKGQAASPAIAQISA
;
A
#
# COMPACT_ATOMS: atom_id res chain seq x y z
N MET A 1 6.07 -1.74 -1.15
CA MET A 1 7.29 -0.88 -1.00
C MET A 1 7.79 -0.47 -2.38
N ILE A 2 8.41 0.72 -2.51
CA ILE A 2 9.07 1.19 -3.75
C ILE A 2 10.55 1.40 -3.41
N PRO A 3 11.40 0.38 -3.57
CA PRO A 3 12.83 0.48 -3.20
C PRO A 3 13.64 1.24 -4.26
N ARG A 4 14.82 1.72 -3.84
CA ARG A 4 15.89 2.17 -4.76
C ARG A 4 16.81 1.00 -5.08
N PRO A 5 17.55 1.04 -6.18
CA PRO A 5 18.61 0.07 -6.44
C PRO A 5 19.56 -0.08 -5.25
N GLY A 6 19.84 -1.31 -4.85
CA GLY A 6 20.71 -1.59 -3.72
C GLY A 6 20.13 -1.36 -2.32
N GLU A 7 18.90 -0.89 -2.21
CA GLU A 7 18.26 -0.64 -0.91
C GLU A 7 17.74 -1.94 -0.29
N THR A 8 17.99 -2.15 1.00
CA THR A 8 17.37 -3.22 1.78
C THR A 8 15.98 -2.78 2.28
N ALA A 9 15.15 -3.73 2.68
CA ALA A 9 13.86 -3.41 3.31
C ALA A 9 14.04 -2.55 4.57
N GLY A 10 15.01 -2.90 5.43
CA GLY A 10 15.30 -2.12 6.64
C GLY A 10 15.75 -0.68 6.32
N ALA A 11 16.62 -0.49 5.32
CA ALA A 11 17.03 0.83 4.87
C ALA A 11 15.86 1.65 4.31
N TRP A 12 14.94 0.98 3.58
CA TRP A 12 13.73 1.62 3.05
C TRP A 12 12.85 2.19 4.16
N TRP A 13 12.64 1.47 5.24
CA TRP A 13 11.84 1.93 6.39
C TRP A 13 12.40 3.23 6.98
N GLY A 14 13.70 3.28 7.24
CA GLY A 14 14.36 4.48 7.74
C GLY A 14 14.36 5.64 6.74
N ALA A 15 14.70 5.36 5.47
CA ALA A 15 14.80 6.39 4.43
C ALA A 15 13.45 7.02 4.05
N THR A 16 12.34 6.33 4.30
CA THR A 16 10.99 6.83 3.99
C THR A 16 10.24 7.37 5.20
N ALA A 17 10.77 7.23 6.40
CA ALA A 17 10.07 7.57 7.64
C ALA A 17 8.67 6.91 7.73
N ALA A 18 8.59 5.61 7.39
CA ALA A 18 7.32 4.90 7.26
C ALA A 18 6.64 4.70 8.63
N VAL A 19 7.41 4.47 9.69
CA VAL A 19 6.90 4.30 11.05
C VAL A 19 6.30 5.61 11.56
N GLU A 20 7.02 6.70 11.41
CA GLU A 20 6.59 8.03 11.83
C GLU A 20 5.32 8.47 11.10
N ALA A 21 5.23 8.21 9.80
CA ALA A 21 4.04 8.52 9.01
C ALA A 21 2.82 7.72 9.49
N ARG A 22 3.01 6.43 9.82
CA ARG A 22 1.97 5.57 10.38
C ARG A 22 1.47 6.09 11.73
N GLU A 23 2.39 6.35 12.66
CA GLU A 23 2.08 6.82 14.01
C GLU A 23 1.39 8.19 14.00
N GLN A 24 1.86 9.10 13.14
CA GLN A 24 1.23 10.41 12.97
C GLN A 24 -0.21 10.27 12.45
N ALA A 25 -0.44 9.42 11.45
CA ALA A 25 -1.77 9.17 10.91
C ALA A 25 -2.68 8.50 11.95
N ALA A 26 -2.16 7.58 12.76
CA ALA A 26 -2.88 6.93 13.84
C ALA A 26 -3.34 7.95 14.88
N ALA A 27 -2.44 8.81 15.35
CA ALA A 27 -2.75 9.86 16.31
C ALA A 27 -3.80 10.84 15.78
N GLN A 28 -3.71 11.23 14.50
CA GLN A 28 -4.67 12.14 13.87
C GLN A 28 -6.07 11.53 13.69
N ARG A 29 -6.14 10.21 13.45
CA ARG A 29 -7.38 9.49 13.17
C ARG A 29 -7.97 8.77 14.39
N GLY A 30 -7.30 8.82 15.54
CA GLY A 30 -7.80 8.32 16.82
C GLY A 30 -7.76 6.79 16.99
N TYR A 31 -6.82 6.09 16.35
CA TYR A 31 -6.56 4.68 16.63
C TYR A 31 -5.18 4.46 17.27
N ALA A 32 -4.92 3.25 17.79
CA ALA A 32 -3.69 2.95 18.52
C ALA A 32 -2.44 3.18 17.64
N THR A 33 -1.43 3.86 18.17
CA THR A 33 -0.15 4.09 17.49
C THR A 33 0.76 2.85 17.56
N GLU A 34 0.60 2.04 18.58
CA GLU A 34 1.27 0.75 18.69
C GLU A 34 0.77 -0.18 17.59
N PHE A 35 1.70 -0.89 16.92
CA PHE A 35 1.35 -1.78 15.83
C PHE A 35 0.65 -3.03 16.34
N ASP A 36 -0.53 -3.30 15.80
CA ASP A 36 -1.19 -4.60 15.86
C ASP A 36 -1.82 -4.95 14.50
N VAL A 37 -1.82 -6.23 14.19
CA VAL A 37 -2.29 -6.74 12.89
C VAL A 37 -3.77 -6.44 12.66
N GLY A 38 -4.60 -6.53 13.69
CA GLY A 38 -6.03 -6.27 13.62
C GLY A 38 -6.33 -4.84 13.18
N THR A 39 -5.72 -3.87 13.86
CA THR A 39 -5.90 -2.45 13.60
C THR A 39 -5.33 -2.02 12.25
N TYR A 40 -4.17 -2.54 11.87
CA TYR A 40 -3.45 -2.02 10.71
C TYR A 40 -3.67 -2.78 9.42
N PHE A 41 -3.87 -4.10 9.49
CA PHE A 41 -4.05 -4.94 8.29
C PHE A 41 -5.49 -5.42 8.09
N LEU A 42 -6.18 -5.75 9.17
CA LEU A 42 -7.42 -6.52 9.11
C LEU A 42 -8.69 -5.70 9.37
N HIS A 43 -8.56 -4.41 9.62
CA HIS A 43 -9.66 -3.55 10.10
C HIS A 43 -10.87 -3.48 9.16
N ASP A 44 -10.69 -3.73 7.87
CA ASP A 44 -11.73 -3.67 6.84
C ASP A 44 -11.92 -5.00 6.10
N VAL A 45 -11.23 -6.06 6.51
CA VAL A 45 -11.38 -7.40 5.91
C VAL A 45 -12.66 -8.05 6.42
N PRO A 46 -13.55 -8.56 5.54
CA PRO A 46 -14.78 -9.24 5.94
C PRO A 46 -14.53 -10.44 6.86
N GLN A 47 -15.41 -10.63 7.85
CA GLN A 47 -15.25 -11.67 8.87
C GLN A 47 -15.26 -13.10 8.33
N ASP A 48 -15.98 -13.37 7.25
CA ASP A 48 -15.98 -14.67 6.56
C ASP A 48 -14.64 -14.94 5.87
N VAL A 49 -13.99 -13.91 5.30
CA VAL A 49 -12.65 -13.99 4.71
C VAL A 49 -11.62 -14.27 5.80
N LEU A 50 -11.71 -13.59 6.95
CA LEU A 50 -10.81 -13.82 8.09
C LEU A 50 -10.92 -15.25 8.61
N ARG A 51 -12.14 -15.78 8.74
CA ARG A 51 -12.38 -17.17 9.19
C ARG A 51 -11.90 -18.22 8.20
N ALA A 52 -11.83 -17.91 6.91
CA ALA A 52 -11.32 -18.80 5.88
C ALA A 52 -9.78 -18.76 5.75
N GLY A 53 -9.13 -17.80 6.39
CA GLY A 53 -7.68 -17.65 6.38
C GLY A 53 -6.98 -18.76 7.17
N PRO A 54 -5.64 -18.86 7.04
CA PRO A 54 -4.87 -19.86 7.77
C PRO A 54 -4.90 -19.58 9.29
N GLU A 55 -4.98 -20.65 10.08
CA GLU A 55 -5.01 -20.56 11.55
C GLU A 55 -3.72 -19.96 12.13
N GLN A 56 -2.60 -20.11 11.44
CA GLN A 56 -1.32 -19.56 11.85
C GLN A 56 -0.61 -18.85 10.69
N PRO A 57 -0.06 -17.66 10.91
CA PRO A 57 0.78 -17.00 9.92
C PRO A 57 2.05 -17.83 9.67
N ARG A 58 2.55 -17.82 8.44
CA ARG A 58 3.86 -18.38 8.13
C ARG A 58 4.94 -17.39 8.55
N GLU A 59 6.01 -17.91 9.15
CA GLU A 59 7.20 -17.11 9.41
C GLU A 59 7.88 -16.73 8.09
N GLU A 60 8.26 -15.46 7.98
CA GLU A 60 9.08 -14.97 6.88
C GLU A 60 10.55 -15.17 7.17
N ALA A 61 11.33 -15.52 6.15
CA ALA A 61 12.77 -15.67 6.31
C ALA A 61 13.43 -14.29 6.57
N GLU A 62 14.34 -14.21 7.53
CA GLU A 62 15.06 -12.97 7.87
C GLU A 62 15.79 -12.33 6.67
N THR A 63 16.23 -13.14 5.71
CA THR A 63 16.90 -12.69 4.48
C THR A 63 16.06 -11.72 3.66
N VAL A 64 14.72 -11.81 3.75
CA VAL A 64 13.80 -10.90 3.03
C VAL A 64 14.00 -9.43 3.43
N PHE A 65 14.37 -9.18 4.67
CA PHE A 65 14.57 -7.82 5.20
C PHE A 65 16.01 -7.32 5.05
N GLY A 66 16.99 -8.22 5.00
CA GLY A 66 18.42 -7.89 5.00
C GLY A 66 19.06 -7.83 3.61
N GLU A 67 18.49 -8.52 2.61
CA GLU A 67 19.08 -8.53 1.28
C GLU A 67 18.74 -7.24 0.49
N PRO A 68 19.73 -6.67 -0.23
CA PRO A 68 19.50 -5.50 -1.08
C PRO A 68 18.73 -5.87 -2.34
N CYS A 69 17.91 -4.93 -2.83
CA CYS A 69 17.23 -5.05 -4.12
C CYS A 69 18.26 -5.09 -5.26
N ARG A 70 18.32 -6.20 -5.97
CA ARG A 70 19.31 -6.46 -7.04
C ARG A 70 18.82 -6.04 -8.41
N PHE A 71 18.42 -4.80 -8.57
CA PHE A 71 18.09 -4.20 -9.86
C PHE A 71 18.89 -2.90 -10.03
N GLU A 72 19.21 -2.54 -11.26
CA GLU A 72 20.01 -1.33 -11.55
C GLU A 72 19.13 -0.09 -11.68
N ARG A 73 17.96 -0.24 -12.27
CA ARG A 73 16.98 0.83 -12.48
C ARG A 73 15.58 0.24 -12.64
N TRP A 74 14.56 1.02 -12.35
CA TRP A 74 13.19 0.67 -12.70
C TRP A 74 13.07 0.49 -14.22
N PRO A 75 12.36 -0.56 -14.69
CA PRO A 75 12.24 -0.83 -16.11
C PRO A 75 11.44 0.27 -16.82
N ASP A 76 11.75 0.48 -18.11
CA ASP A 76 11.02 1.42 -18.98
C ASP A 76 9.74 0.76 -19.52
N ILE A 77 8.79 0.55 -18.64
CA ILE A 77 7.46 -0.01 -18.92
C ILE A 77 6.41 0.85 -18.22
N PRO A 78 5.13 0.78 -18.59
CA PRO A 78 4.06 1.41 -17.83
C PRO A 78 4.05 0.91 -16.37
N ILE A 79 4.17 1.84 -15.42
CA ILE A 79 4.12 1.56 -14.00
C ILE A 79 2.93 2.31 -13.41
N HIS A 80 2.04 1.58 -12.76
CA HIS A 80 0.91 2.11 -12.00
C HIS A 80 1.15 1.90 -10.51
N VAL A 81 0.80 2.90 -9.70
CA VAL A 81 0.86 2.81 -8.24
C VAL A 81 -0.57 2.89 -7.73
N LEU A 82 -1.06 1.79 -7.18
CA LEU A 82 -2.41 1.67 -6.65
C LEU A 82 -2.37 1.49 -5.14
N ALA A 83 -3.20 2.24 -4.42
CA ALA A 83 -3.30 2.16 -2.97
C ALA A 83 -4.75 1.99 -2.50
N GLY A 84 -4.93 1.27 -1.40
CA GLY A 84 -6.14 1.33 -0.60
C GLY A 84 -6.21 2.69 0.10
N ARG A 85 -7.29 3.45 -0.13
CA ARG A 85 -7.46 4.79 0.44
C ARG A 85 -7.46 4.78 1.96
N ASP A 86 -7.96 3.71 2.55
CA ASP A 86 -8.16 3.55 3.99
C ASP A 86 -7.02 2.77 4.66
N ASP A 87 -5.89 2.58 3.97
CA ASP A 87 -4.71 1.90 4.47
C ASP A 87 -4.17 2.61 5.72
N ARG A 88 -4.16 1.87 6.84
CA ARG A 88 -3.66 2.36 8.12
C ARG A 88 -2.18 2.10 8.33
N PHE A 89 -1.64 1.11 7.63
CA PHE A 89 -0.23 0.73 7.75
C PHE A 89 0.68 1.63 6.91
N PHE A 90 0.28 1.89 5.66
CA PHE A 90 0.89 2.89 4.80
C PHE A 90 -0.15 3.96 4.45
N PRO A 91 -0.29 5.02 5.26
CA PRO A 91 -1.29 6.06 5.03
C PRO A 91 -1.18 6.64 3.62
N ILE A 92 -2.31 7.03 3.03
CA ILE A 92 -2.36 7.44 1.62
C ILE A 92 -1.40 8.59 1.30
N GLU A 93 -1.24 9.57 2.18
CA GLU A 93 -0.31 10.68 1.97
C GLU A 93 1.16 10.24 1.97
N PHE A 94 1.49 9.25 2.81
CA PHE A 94 2.79 8.60 2.79
C PHE A 94 3.03 7.91 1.44
N GLN A 95 2.08 7.13 0.94
CA GLN A 95 2.20 6.41 -0.33
C GLN A 95 2.34 7.38 -1.51
N ARG A 96 1.55 8.46 -1.54
CA ARG A 96 1.66 9.53 -2.55
C ARG A 96 3.05 10.17 -2.56
N ARG A 97 3.59 10.49 -1.38
CA ARG A 97 4.92 11.06 -1.25
C ARG A 97 6.00 10.11 -1.78
N VAL A 98 6.00 8.86 -1.33
CA VAL A 98 7.00 7.87 -1.75
C VAL A 98 6.91 7.54 -3.24
N ALA A 99 5.72 7.43 -3.82
CA ALA A 99 5.53 7.20 -5.26
C ALA A 99 6.09 8.37 -6.09
N ARG A 100 5.82 9.60 -5.67
CA ARG A 100 6.34 10.80 -6.35
C ARG A 100 7.84 10.92 -6.24
N GLU A 101 8.41 10.75 -5.04
CA GLU A 101 9.86 10.88 -4.80
C GLU A 101 10.69 9.79 -5.48
N ARG A 102 10.14 8.58 -5.64
CA ARG A 102 10.91 7.42 -6.10
C ARG A 102 10.64 6.99 -7.53
N LEU A 103 9.45 7.30 -8.05
CA LEU A 103 9.02 6.92 -9.39
C LEU A 103 8.56 8.11 -10.25
N GLY A 104 8.36 9.29 -9.65
CA GLY A 104 7.71 10.42 -10.34
C GLY A 104 6.26 10.11 -10.75
N LYS A 105 5.56 9.25 -10.00
CA LYS A 105 4.21 8.78 -10.29
C LYS A 105 3.21 9.27 -9.26
N GLU A 106 1.99 9.51 -9.73
CA GLU A 106 0.85 9.70 -8.83
C GLU A 106 0.26 8.35 -8.40
N VAL A 107 -0.37 8.33 -7.23
CA VAL A 107 -1.05 7.15 -6.69
C VAL A 107 -2.51 7.18 -7.11
N GLU A 108 -2.97 6.10 -7.70
CA GLU A 108 -4.39 5.85 -7.89
C GLU A 108 -4.96 5.18 -6.64
N GLU A 109 -6.21 5.49 -6.30
CA GLU A 109 -6.83 5.03 -5.08
C GLU A 109 -8.06 4.18 -5.36
N ILE A 110 -8.21 3.13 -4.56
CA ILE A 110 -9.45 2.36 -4.47
C ILE A 110 -9.90 2.28 -3.01
N SER A 111 -11.18 2.02 -2.79
CA SER A 111 -11.69 1.75 -1.43
C SER A 111 -11.04 0.50 -0.86
N GLY A 112 -10.65 0.55 0.39
CA GLY A 112 -10.06 -0.56 1.13
C GLY A 112 -8.80 -0.17 1.88
N GLY A 113 -8.39 -1.05 2.78
CA GLY A 113 -7.22 -0.91 3.64
C GLY A 113 -5.96 -1.54 3.06
N HIS A 114 -5.06 -1.99 3.95
CA HIS A 114 -3.77 -2.54 3.57
C HIS A 114 -3.89 -3.83 2.74
N LEU A 115 -4.84 -4.70 3.09
CA LEU A 115 -5.11 -5.94 2.37
C LEU A 115 -6.28 -5.78 1.38
N VAL A 116 -6.16 -4.83 0.47
CA VAL A 116 -7.22 -4.50 -0.50
C VAL A 116 -7.66 -5.68 -1.35
N GLY A 117 -6.78 -6.64 -1.60
CA GLY A 117 -7.13 -7.89 -2.28
C GLY A 117 -8.13 -8.76 -1.50
N SER A 118 -8.18 -8.62 -0.18
CA SER A 118 -9.11 -9.32 0.71
C SER A 118 -10.36 -8.49 1.03
N SER A 119 -10.21 -7.17 1.18
CA SER A 119 -11.33 -6.29 1.54
C SER A 119 -12.13 -5.78 0.34
N ASN A 120 -11.50 -5.61 -0.82
CA ASN A 120 -12.15 -5.16 -2.06
C ASN A 120 -11.60 -5.86 -3.32
N PRO A 121 -11.72 -7.21 -3.41
CA PRO A 121 -11.18 -7.97 -4.55
C PRO A 121 -11.80 -7.55 -5.89
N LYS A 122 -13.07 -7.18 -5.90
CA LYS A 122 -13.76 -6.72 -7.12
C LYS A 122 -13.15 -5.43 -7.64
N GLY A 123 -13.04 -4.41 -6.80
CA GLY A 123 -12.47 -3.12 -7.19
C GLY A 123 -11.00 -3.25 -7.63
N LEU A 124 -10.22 -4.09 -6.97
CA LEU A 124 -8.86 -4.39 -7.39
C LEU A 124 -8.82 -5.04 -8.76
N THR A 125 -9.65 -6.07 -9.00
CA THR A 125 -9.73 -6.77 -10.30
C THR A 125 -10.13 -5.82 -11.43
N GLU A 126 -11.15 -4.98 -11.22
CA GLU A 126 -11.59 -3.99 -12.21
C GLU A 126 -10.47 -3.02 -12.58
N ARG A 127 -9.68 -2.59 -11.59
CA ARG A 127 -8.54 -1.70 -11.82
C ARG A 127 -7.41 -2.38 -12.59
N LEU A 128 -7.05 -3.60 -12.22
CA LEU A 128 -6.02 -4.37 -12.94
C LEU A 128 -6.40 -4.63 -14.40
N LEU A 129 -7.66 -4.95 -14.67
CA LEU A 129 -8.16 -5.10 -16.04
C LEU A 129 -8.18 -3.78 -16.82
N ALA A 130 -8.39 -2.65 -16.15
CA ALA A 130 -8.28 -1.34 -16.78
C ALA A 130 -6.84 -1.01 -17.19
N TYR A 131 -5.87 -1.34 -16.36
CA TYR A 131 -4.45 -1.18 -16.69
C TYR A 131 -4.04 -2.04 -17.90
N GLU A 132 -4.46 -3.29 -17.93
CA GLU A 132 -4.19 -4.19 -19.06
C GLU A 132 -4.72 -3.61 -20.39
N LYS A 133 -5.86 -2.93 -20.35
CA LYS A 133 -6.45 -2.25 -21.54
C LYS A 133 -5.86 -0.87 -21.82
N GLY A 134 -4.83 -0.44 -21.11
CA GLY A 134 -4.23 0.89 -21.24
C GLY A 134 -5.12 2.05 -20.79
N GLN A 135 -6.13 1.77 -19.97
CA GLN A 135 -7.03 2.77 -19.40
C GLN A 135 -6.50 3.20 -18.03
N ALA A 136 -5.75 4.31 -17.96
CA ALA A 136 -5.48 4.99 -16.70
C ALA A 136 -6.80 5.50 -16.08
N ALA A 137 -6.89 5.55 -14.75
CA ALA A 137 -8.07 6.14 -14.10
C ALA A 137 -8.21 7.60 -14.54
N SER A 138 -9.37 7.95 -15.08
CA SER A 138 -9.78 9.35 -15.11
C SER A 138 -9.81 9.85 -13.66
N PRO A 139 -9.22 11.02 -13.34
CA PRO A 139 -9.37 11.59 -12.01
C PRO A 139 -10.86 11.74 -11.73
N ALA A 140 -11.31 11.23 -10.60
CA ALA A 140 -12.68 11.39 -10.16
C ALA A 140 -12.97 12.89 -10.10
N ILE A 141 -13.81 13.37 -11.02
CA ILE A 141 -14.34 14.73 -10.96
C ILE A 141 -15.15 14.78 -9.67
N ALA A 142 -14.64 15.52 -8.69
CA ALA A 142 -15.43 15.89 -7.52
C ALA A 142 -16.66 16.65 -8.04
N GLN A 143 -17.81 15.99 -8.06
CA GLN A 143 -19.07 16.67 -8.26
C GLN A 143 -19.30 17.55 -7.03
N ILE A 144 -18.89 18.80 -7.13
CA ILE A 144 -19.36 19.86 -6.24
C ILE A 144 -20.81 20.11 -6.66
N SER A 145 -21.74 19.52 -5.93
CA SER A 145 -23.14 19.89 -6.01
C SER A 145 -23.30 21.26 -5.37
N ALA A 146 -23.73 22.20 -6.16
CA ALA A 146 -24.15 23.52 -5.73
C ALA A 146 -25.46 23.44 -4.92
#